data_909e24b8fe2757ad93b91a984611c952
#
_entry.id   909e24b8fe2757ad93b91a984611c952
#
_cell.length_a   1.000
_cell.length_b   1.000
_cell.length_c   1.000
_cell.angle_alpha   90.00
_cell.angle_beta   90.00
_cell.angle_gamma   90.00
#
_symmetry.space_group_name_H-M   'P 1'
#
loop_
_entity.id
_entity.type
_entity.pdbx_description
1 polymer ?
#
loop_
_entity_poly.entity_id
_entity_poly.type
_entity_poly.pdbx_seq_one_letter_code
_entity_poly.pdbx_strand_id
1 'polypeptide(L)'
;FFGKFNSGFRSLTNGVRSSVRALVHRIARVMVIYLVLCGTLVWGYMHLPSAFMPSEDQGVLLMMMQAPAGATAERTDKALDRFQKTVAQAEKDDVASIFYVRGFSFAGTGQNNAMGFLKLKDWDDRKTDKSSVQAIMGRVQGLLFSPQFKDVLGFAFPLPPVPELGVADGFDFYLQDRSGRGHDNLMQVMGQFLAAANADPRLQQVRHNGMADSPMLQVNIDYDKARALGVSDNMINDTLNSAIGSSYVNDFMDQGKLKK
;
A
#
# COMPACT_ATOMS: atom_id res chain seq x y z
N PHE A 1 36.63 43.87 34.10
CA PHE A 1 36.12 42.77 33.25
C PHE A 1 37.12 41.59 33.27
N PHE A 2 38.39 41.80 32.97
CA PHE A 2 39.41 40.75 32.88
C PHE A 2 39.67 39.98 34.19
N GLY A 3 39.54 40.63 35.37
CA GLY A 3 39.71 39.97 36.66
C GLY A 3 38.67 38.90 36.94
N LYS A 4 37.39 39.15 36.63
CA LYS A 4 36.29 38.18 36.78
C LYS A 4 36.41 37.03 35.78
N PHE A 5 36.82 37.33 34.55
CA PHE A 5 37.07 36.33 33.52
C PHE A 5 38.22 35.38 33.93
N ASN A 6 39.36 35.92 34.37
CA ASN A 6 40.48 35.12 34.80
C ASN A 6 40.19 34.29 36.06
N SER A 7 39.37 34.81 36.98
CA SER A 7 38.93 34.07 38.16
C SER A 7 38.04 32.87 37.74
N GLY A 8 37.06 33.10 36.85
CA GLY A 8 36.21 32.04 36.30
C GLY A 8 37.01 30.95 35.56
N PHE A 9 37.94 31.38 34.71
CA PHE A 9 38.83 30.47 33.97
C PHE A 9 39.73 29.62 34.89
N ARG A 10 40.32 30.23 35.93
CA ARG A 10 41.09 29.49 36.94
C ARG A 10 40.24 28.46 37.69
N SER A 11 39.03 28.84 38.08
CA SER A 11 38.10 27.92 38.76
C SER A 11 37.78 26.73 37.86
N LEU A 12 37.49 26.94 36.57
CA LEU A 12 37.21 25.91 35.58
C LEU A 12 38.44 25.01 35.37
N THR A 13 39.63 25.58 35.22
CA THR A 13 40.88 24.81 35.08
C THR A 13 41.19 23.98 36.31
N ASN A 14 40.99 24.52 37.51
CA ASN A 14 41.14 23.74 38.75
C ASN A 14 40.12 22.61 38.88
N GLY A 15 38.87 22.86 38.47
CA GLY A 15 37.82 21.84 38.41
C GLY A 15 38.20 20.69 37.49
N VAL A 16 38.60 20.99 36.25
CA VAL A 16 39.08 19.98 35.28
C VAL A 16 40.28 19.21 35.82
N ARG A 17 41.27 19.91 36.38
CA ARG A 17 42.49 19.29 36.95
C ARG A 17 42.17 18.34 38.11
N SER A 18 41.23 18.70 39.00
CA SER A 18 40.80 17.83 40.11
C SER A 18 40.04 16.62 39.63
N SER A 19 39.15 16.79 38.64
CA SER A 19 38.39 15.69 38.04
C SER A 19 39.32 14.70 37.34
N VAL A 20 40.26 15.20 36.50
CA VAL A 20 41.24 14.32 35.83
C VAL A 20 42.11 13.57 36.85
N ARG A 21 42.58 14.25 37.91
CA ARG A 21 43.34 13.59 38.97
C ARG A 21 42.54 12.48 39.67
N ALA A 22 41.26 12.73 39.99
CA ALA A 22 40.39 11.75 40.63
C ALA A 22 40.12 10.52 39.71
N LEU A 23 39.93 10.75 38.39
CA LEU A 23 39.73 9.70 37.40
C LEU A 23 41.00 8.83 37.26
N VAL A 24 42.19 9.47 37.16
CA VAL A 24 43.45 8.73 37.04
C VAL A 24 43.75 7.91 38.28
N HIS A 25 43.46 8.40 39.47
CA HIS A 25 43.63 7.61 40.72
C HIS A 25 42.69 6.41 40.83
N ARG A 26 41.62 6.43 40.07
CA ARG A 26 40.60 5.32 40.06
C ARG A 26 40.48 4.67 38.68
N ILE A 27 41.58 4.62 37.96
CA ILE A 27 41.58 4.21 36.55
C ILE A 27 40.93 2.85 36.33
N ALA A 28 41.15 1.88 37.22
CA ALA A 28 40.53 0.55 37.12
C ALA A 28 39.00 0.63 37.17
N ARG A 29 38.42 1.45 38.08
CA ARG A 29 36.95 1.62 38.15
C ARG A 29 36.41 2.34 36.93
N VAL A 30 37.09 3.36 36.45
CA VAL A 30 36.72 4.11 35.26
C VAL A 30 36.75 3.22 34.03
N MET A 31 37.78 2.35 33.90
CA MET A 31 37.84 1.38 32.81
C MET A 31 36.74 0.36 32.84
N VAL A 32 36.37 -0.14 34.04
CA VAL A 32 35.22 -1.06 34.17
C VAL A 32 33.93 -0.37 33.73
N ILE A 33 33.69 0.86 34.21
CA ILE A 33 32.49 1.65 33.80
C ILE A 33 32.48 1.86 32.28
N TYR A 34 33.64 2.21 31.71
CA TYR A 34 33.77 2.39 30.26
C TYR A 34 33.48 1.11 29.49
N LEU A 35 34.02 -0.03 29.92
CA LEU A 35 33.75 -1.34 29.30
C LEU A 35 32.28 -1.74 29.39
N VAL A 36 31.62 -1.48 30.53
CA VAL A 36 30.18 -1.73 30.68
C VAL A 36 29.39 -0.83 29.74
N LEU A 37 29.75 0.45 29.63
CA LEU A 37 29.08 1.37 28.70
C LEU A 37 29.27 0.96 27.24
N CYS A 38 30.50 0.58 26.85
CA CYS A 38 30.76 0.04 25.51
C CYS A 38 29.97 -1.26 25.25
N GLY A 39 29.95 -2.16 26.23
CA GLY A 39 29.16 -3.40 26.13
C GLY A 39 27.67 -3.13 25.94
N THR A 40 27.12 -2.16 26.70
CA THR A 40 25.72 -1.77 26.59
C THR A 40 25.42 -1.15 25.21
N LEU A 41 26.33 -0.31 24.69
CA LEU A 41 26.19 0.27 23.35
C LEU A 41 26.21 -0.79 22.25
N VAL A 42 27.14 -1.73 22.32
CA VAL A 42 27.24 -2.84 21.36
C VAL A 42 26.00 -3.72 21.45
N TRP A 43 25.57 -4.06 22.66
CA TRP A 43 24.34 -4.82 22.87
C TRP A 43 23.12 -4.09 22.32
N GLY A 44 22.97 -2.79 22.60
CA GLY A 44 21.88 -1.97 22.06
C GLY A 44 21.91 -1.91 20.55
N TYR A 45 23.09 -1.71 19.95
CA TYR A 45 23.24 -1.68 18.49
C TYR A 45 22.83 -2.99 17.82
N MET A 46 23.18 -4.13 18.42
CA MET A 46 22.82 -5.47 17.90
C MET A 46 21.32 -5.78 18.00
N HIS A 47 20.60 -5.08 18.89
CA HIS A 47 19.14 -5.26 19.09
C HIS A 47 18.30 -4.17 18.43
N LEU A 48 18.91 -3.18 17.79
CA LEU A 48 18.20 -2.20 17.01
C LEU A 48 17.62 -2.85 15.75
N PRO A 49 16.32 -2.71 15.50
CA PRO A 49 15.76 -3.18 14.24
C PRO A 49 16.39 -2.40 13.09
N SER A 50 16.94 -3.12 12.12
CA SER A 50 17.45 -2.53 10.90
C SER A 50 16.33 -2.46 9.87
N ALA A 51 16.01 -1.26 9.40
CA ALA A 51 15.11 -1.04 8.29
C ALA A 51 15.82 -0.15 7.25
N PHE A 52 15.52 -0.38 5.98
CA PHE A 52 16.09 0.46 4.91
C PHE A 52 15.58 1.91 5.03
N MET A 53 14.30 2.06 5.29
CA MET A 53 13.67 3.35 5.65
C MET A 53 12.58 3.11 6.69
N PRO A 54 12.47 3.96 7.71
CA PRO A 54 11.35 3.87 8.63
C PRO A 54 10.04 4.21 7.91
N SER A 55 8.96 3.55 8.29
CA SER A 55 7.63 3.91 7.83
C SER A 55 7.24 5.28 8.40
N GLU A 56 6.99 6.24 7.54
CA GLU A 56 6.60 7.60 7.92
C GLU A 56 5.09 7.79 7.79
N ASP A 57 4.52 8.61 8.66
CA ASP A 57 3.14 9.07 8.51
C ASP A 57 3.11 10.24 7.50
N GLN A 58 2.82 9.95 6.25
CA GLN A 58 2.71 10.93 5.18
C GLN A 58 1.32 11.57 5.09
N GLY A 59 0.42 11.28 6.03
CA GLY A 59 -0.93 11.81 6.06
C GLY A 59 -1.84 11.28 4.93
N VAL A 60 -1.44 10.21 4.26
CA VAL A 60 -2.20 9.60 3.16
C VAL A 60 -2.13 8.08 3.27
N LEU A 61 -3.28 7.41 3.09
CA LEU A 61 -3.39 5.98 2.90
C LEU A 61 -3.86 5.69 1.47
N LEU A 62 -3.24 4.72 0.85
CA LEU A 62 -3.71 4.12 -0.39
C LEU A 62 -4.67 2.98 -0.09
N MET A 63 -5.66 2.82 -0.95
CA MET A 63 -6.61 1.72 -0.86
C MET A 63 -6.77 1.10 -2.24
N MET A 64 -6.71 -0.21 -2.29
CA MET A 64 -7.12 -0.98 -3.47
C MET A 64 -8.45 -1.63 -3.16
N MET A 65 -9.38 -1.57 -4.10
CA MET A 65 -10.64 -2.28 -4.04
C MET A 65 -10.90 -3.00 -5.35
N GLN A 66 -11.29 -4.25 -5.25
CA GLN A 66 -11.62 -5.10 -6.38
C GLN A 66 -12.99 -5.73 -6.14
N ALA A 67 -13.96 -5.38 -6.98
CA ALA A 67 -15.23 -6.07 -7.05
C ALA A 67 -15.05 -7.43 -7.77
N PRO A 68 -16.02 -8.36 -7.67
CA PRO A 68 -15.91 -9.65 -8.32
C PRO A 68 -15.63 -9.55 -9.82
N ALA A 69 -14.97 -10.57 -10.36
CA ALA A 69 -14.71 -10.67 -11.78
C ALA A 69 -16.01 -10.52 -12.59
N GLY A 70 -15.99 -9.69 -13.63
CA GLY A 70 -17.18 -9.38 -14.43
C GLY A 70 -18.16 -8.37 -13.81
N ALA A 71 -17.84 -7.77 -12.66
CA ALA A 71 -18.66 -6.70 -12.10
C ALA A 71 -18.67 -5.48 -13.02
N THR A 72 -19.86 -4.91 -13.22
CA THR A 72 -20.05 -3.70 -13.99
C THR A 72 -19.50 -2.46 -13.24
N ALA A 73 -19.23 -1.40 -13.99
CA ALA A 73 -18.83 -0.12 -13.42
C ALA A 73 -19.80 0.36 -12.33
N GLU A 74 -21.11 0.27 -12.59
CA GLU A 74 -22.15 0.70 -11.65
C GLU A 74 -22.13 -0.12 -10.33
N ARG A 75 -21.88 -1.43 -10.41
CA ARG A 75 -21.75 -2.27 -9.23
C ARG A 75 -20.52 -1.88 -8.40
N THR A 76 -19.41 -1.61 -9.07
CA THR A 76 -18.18 -1.14 -8.44
C THR A 76 -18.40 0.22 -7.78
N ASP A 77 -19.03 1.18 -8.47
CA ASP A 77 -19.35 2.50 -7.93
C ASP A 77 -20.23 2.41 -6.67
N LYS A 78 -21.27 1.57 -6.67
CA LYS A 78 -22.10 1.34 -5.48
C LYS A 78 -21.32 0.81 -4.27
N ALA A 79 -20.35 -0.07 -4.52
CA ALA A 79 -19.48 -0.58 -3.46
C ALA A 79 -18.54 0.51 -2.93
N LEU A 80 -17.97 1.32 -3.82
CA LEU A 80 -17.11 2.45 -3.47
C LEU A 80 -17.87 3.50 -2.65
N ASP A 81 -19.08 3.90 -3.08
CA ASP A 81 -19.91 4.88 -2.38
C ASP A 81 -20.28 4.39 -0.96
N ARG A 82 -20.63 3.10 -0.84
CA ARG A 82 -20.92 2.48 0.45
C ARG A 82 -19.70 2.54 1.37
N PHE A 83 -18.54 2.18 0.84
CA PHE A 83 -17.30 2.20 1.59
C PHE A 83 -16.91 3.62 2.01
N GLN A 84 -16.97 4.59 1.08
CA GLN A 84 -16.69 6.00 1.36
C GLN A 84 -17.55 6.54 2.51
N LYS A 85 -18.86 6.28 2.47
CA LYS A 85 -19.80 6.72 3.52
C LYS A 85 -19.44 6.07 4.86
N THR A 86 -19.12 4.78 4.85
CA THR A 86 -18.77 4.06 6.08
C THR A 86 -17.47 4.59 6.70
N VAL A 87 -16.42 4.78 5.90
CA VAL A 87 -15.14 5.34 6.38
C VAL A 87 -15.30 6.78 6.82
N ALA A 88 -16.02 7.62 6.06
CA ALA A 88 -16.26 9.01 6.43
C ALA A 88 -17.01 9.15 7.76
N GLN A 89 -17.88 8.20 8.09
CA GLN A 89 -18.56 8.16 9.40
C GLN A 89 -17.68 7.62 10.52
N ALA A 90 -16.96 6.53 10.25
CA ALA A 90 -16.13 5.85 11.25
C ALA A 90 -14.88 6.66 11.63
N GLU A 91 -14.30 7.35 10.66
CA GLU A 91 -13.02 8.07 10.80
C GLU A 91 -13.18 9.60 10.62
N LYS A 92 -14.36 10.15 10.94
CA LYS A 92 -14.70 11.58 10.77
C LYS A 92 -13.73 12.53 11.48
N ASP A 93 -13.11 12.06 12.57
CA ASP A 93 -12.21 12.87 13.39
C ASP A 93 -10.78 12.86 12.82
N ASP A 94 -10.40 11.83 12.07
CA ASP A 94 -9.04 11.61 11.57
C ASP A 94 -8.91 11.82 10.06
N VAL A 95 -9.99 11.66 9.28
CA VAL A 95 -9.99 11.74 7.81
C VAL A 95 -10.47 13.09 7.33
N ALA A 96 -9.71 13.70 6.40
CA ALA A 96 -10.04 14.97 5.77
C ALA A 96 -10.83 14.77 4.48
N SER A 97 -10.42 13.83 3.64
CA SER A 97 -11.10 13.57 2.35
C SER A 97 -10.80 12.16 1.83
N ILE A 98 -11.69 11.68 0.97
CA ILE A 98 -11.56 10.38 0.30
C ILE A 98 -11.77 10.62 -1.19
N PHE A 99 -10.87 10.09 -2.01
CA PHE A 99 -10.91 10.17 -3.45
C PHE A 99 -10.69 8.80 -4.06
N TYR A 100 -11.42 8.46 -5.13
CA TYR A 100 -11.28 7.20 -5.86
C TYR A 100 -11.06 7.40 -7.35
N VAL A 101 -10.27 6.49 -7.91
CA VAL A 101 -10.14 6.30 -9.36
C VAL A 101 -10.64 4.90 -9.68
N ARG A 102 -11.77 4.80 -10.38
CA ARG A 102 -12.28 3.52 -10.88
C ARG A 102 -11.61 3.16 -12.21
N GLY A 103 -11.48 1.88 -12.45
CA GLY A 103 -10.91 1.33 -13.68
C GLY A 103 -9.42 1.04 -13.59
N PHE A 104 -8.77 1.43 -12.51
CA PHE A 104 -7.34 1.25 -12.30
C PHE A 104 -7.03 0.74 -10.89
N SER A 105 -6.06 -0.16 -10.79
CA SER A 105 -5.42 -0.57 -9.53
C SER A 105 -4.01 -1.10 -9.83
N PHE A 106 -3.21 -1.33 -8.80
CA PHE A 106 -1.90 -1.99 -8.99
C PHE A 106 -2.01 -3.43 -9.49
N ALA A 107 -3.15 -4.08 -9.30
CA ALA A 107 -3.41 -5.42 -9.83
C ALA A 107 -3.73 -5.41 -11.34
N GLY A 108 -4.08 -4.25 -11.92
CA GLY A 108 -4.39 -4.09 -13.33
C GLY A 108 -5.53 -3.12 -13.59
N THR A 109 -5.95 -3.04 -14.85
CA THR A 109 -7.05 -2.20 -15.32
C THR A 109 -8.32 -3.03 -15.52
N GLY A 110 -9.48 -2.47 -15.17
CA GLY A 110 -10.78 -3.14 -15.33
C GLY A 110 -11.90 -2.42 -14.59
N GLN A 111 -13.12 -2.51 -15.09
CA GLN A 111 -14.28 -1.85 -14.49
C GLN A 111 -14.55 -2.26 -13.04
N ASN A 112 -14.09 -3.44 -12.65
CA ASN A 112 -14.20 -3.99 -11.30
C ASN A 112 -13.09 -3.55 -10.36
N ASN A 113 -12.11 -2.78 -10.82
CA ASN A 113 -10.99 -2.30 -10.04
C ASN A 113 -11.15 -0.83 -9.67
N ALA A 114 -10.66 -0.48 -8.48
CA ALA A 114 -10.55 0.91 -8.05
C ALA A 114 -9.35 1.12 -7.15
N MET A 115 -8.76 2.30 -7.24
CA MET A 115 -7.75 2.79 -6.32
C MET A 115 -8.30 4.00 -5.58
N GLY A 116 -8.15 4.00 -4.26
CA GLY A 116 -8.57 5.08 -3.38
C GLY A 116 -7.39 5.77 -2.72
N PHE A 117 -7.58 7.03 -2.44
CA PHE A 117 -6.66 7.87 -1.68
C PHE A 117 -7.44 8.45 -0.49
N LEU A 118 -7.01 8.09 0.70
CA LEU A 118 -7.57 8.56 1.95
C LEU A 118 -6.63 9.60 2.52
N LYS A 119 -6.98 10.89 2.39
CA LYS A 119 -6.21 11.96 2.99
C LYS A 119 -6.62 12.11 4.45
N LEU A 120 -5.65 12.03 5.34
CA LEU A 120 -5.82 12.25 6.76
C LEU A 120 -5.76 13.76 7.08
N LYS A 121 -6.26 14.14 8.24
CA LYS A 121 -6.09 15.50 8.77
C LYS A 121 -4.62 15.76 9.10
N ASP A 122 -4.27 17.01 9.32
CA ASP A 122 -2.90 17.39 9.66
C ASP A 122 -2.45 16.75 10.99
N TRP A 123 -1.14 16.55 11.14
CA TRP A 123 -0.56 15.91 12.35
C TRP A 123 -0.90 16.68 13.63
N ASP A 124 -1.08 18.01 13.53
CA ASP A 124 -1.46 18.84 14.67
C ASP A 124 -2.87 18.49 15.21
N ASP A 125 -3.74 17.97 14.36
CA ASP A 125 -5.09 17.51 14.74
C ASP A 125 -5.12 16.03 15.14
N ARG A 126 -4.04 15.25 14.86
CA ARG A 126 -3.92 13.81 15.11
C ARG A 126 -2.77 13.47 16.07
N LYS A 127 -2.82 13.96 17.32
CA LYS A 127 -1.71 13.83 18.29
C LYS A 127 -1.71 12.53 19.11
N THR A 128 -2.72 11.68 18.94
CA THR A 128 -2.87 10.47 19.74
C THR A 128 -2.34 9.23 18.97
N ASP A 129 -1.86 8.24 19.69
CA ASP A 129 -1.45 6.96 19.08
C ASP A 129 -2.58 6.30 18.29
N LYS A 130 -3.84 6.54 18.69
CA LYS A 130 -5.03 6.04 17.98
C LYS A 130 -5.29 6.74 16.66
N SER A 131 -4.75 7.95 16.47
CA SER A 131 -4.86 8.76 15.26
C SER A 131 -3.61 8.65 14.37
N SER A 132 -2.70 7.72 14.68
CA SER A 132 -1.57 7.41 13.81
C SER A 132 -2.03 6.73 12.52
N VAL A 133 -1.27 6.89 11.45
CA VAL A 133 -1.59 6.28 10.14
C VAL A 133 -1.74 4.76 10.24
N GLN A 134 -0.94 4.09 11.08
CA GLN A 134 -0.99 2.65 11.30
C GLN A 134 -2.29 2.23 12.00
N ALA A 135 -2.72 3.00 13.02
CA ALA A 135 -3.96 2.71 13.72
C ALA A 135 -5.19 2.93 12.83
N ILE A 136 -5.22 4.01 12.05
CA ILE A 136 -6.28 4.30 11.08
C ILE A 136 -6.30 3.22 9.99
N MET A 137 -5.14 2.86 9.45
CA MET A 137 -5.02 1.77 8.47
C MET A 137 -5.60 0.46 9.00
N GLY A 138 -5.28 0.10 10.25
CA GLY A 138 -5.83 -1.11 10.88
C GLY A 138 -7.35 -1.08 11.00
N ARG A 139 -7.95 0.06 11.36
CA ARG A 139 -9.41 0.22 11.43
C ARG A 139 -10.06 0.18 10.05
N VAL A 140 -9.51 0.89 9.08
CA VAL A 140 -9.97 0.87 7.67
C VAL A 140 -9.88 -0.53 7.08
N GLN A 141 -8.78 -1.26 7.35
CA GLN A 141 -8.62 -2.64 6.94
C GLN A 141 -9.67 -3.56 7.61
N GLY A 142 -9.95 -3.35 8.87
CA GLY A 142 -11.00 -4.05 9.61
C GLY A 142 -12.41 -3.82 9.00
N LEU A 143 -12.70 -2.60 8.56
CA LEU A 143 -13.93 -2.28 7.84
C LEU A 143 -14.01 -3.04 6.50
N LEU A 144 -12.92 -3.08 5.72
CA LEU A 144 -12.86 -3.80 4.44
C LEU A 144 -13.12 -5.31 4.60
N PHE A 145 -12.69 -5.90 5.71
CA PHE A 145 -12.96 -7.32 6.02
C PHE A 145 -14.30 -7.56 6.73
N SER A 146 -15.06 -6.52 6.99
CA SER A 146 -16.35 -6.68 7.67
C SER A 146 -17.39 -7.36 6.77
N PRO A 147 -18.44 -7.99 7.36
CA PRO A 147 -19.47 -8.68 6.61
C PRO A 147 -20.20 -7.84 5.56
N GLN A 148 -20.24 -6.53 5.75
CA GLN A 148 -20.90 -5.58 4.83
C GLN A 148 -20.13 -5.36 3.51
N PHE A 149 -18.84 -5.79 3.44
CA PHE A 149 -17.98 -5.65 2.28
C PHE A 149 -17.49 -6.99 1.72
N LYS A 150 -18.20 -8.10 2.01
CA LYS A 150 -17.89 -9.44 1.48
C LYS A 150 -17.90 -9.52 -0.04
N ASP A 151 -18.58 -8.59 -0.69
CA ASP A 151 -18.72 -8.50 -2.13
C ASP A 151 -17.56 -7.73 -2.82
N VAL A 152 -16.57 -7.29 -2.05
CA VAL A 152 -15.36 -6.64 -2.58
C VAL A 152 -14.13 -7.13 -1.82
N LEU A 153 -13.03 -7.28 -2.53
CA LEU A 153 -11.73 -7.50 -1.95
C LEU A 153 -11.03 -6.14 -1.82
N GLY A 154 -10.61 -5.78 -0.62
CA GLY A 154 -9.99 -4.46 -0.40
C GLY A 154 -8.80 -4.52 0.53
N PHE A 155 -7.81 -3.67 0.26
CA PHE A 155 -6.60 -3.51 1.06
C PHE A 155 -6.27 -2.04 1.23
N ALA A 156 -5.90 -1.67 2.46
CA ALA A 156 -5.36 -0.36 2.80
C ALA A 156 -3.88 -0.50 3.12
N PHE A 157 -3.06 0.44 2.64
CA PHE A 157 -1.61 0.45 2.89
C PHE A 157 -1.09 1.88 2.88
N PRO A 158 0.02 2.17 3.59
CA PRO A 158 0.61 3.49 3.59
C PRO A 158 1.23 3.80 2.22
N LEU A 159 1.37 5.08 1.92
CA LEU A 159 2.13 5.51 0.76
C LEU A 159 3.59 5.09 0.94
N PRO A 160 4.23 4.46 -0.07
CA PRO A 160 5.64 4.09 0.04
C PRO A 160 6.50 5.34 0.20
N PRO A 161 7.54 5.30 1.05
CA PRO A 161 8.45 6.44 1.25
C PRO A 161 9.13 6.89 -0.04
N VAL A 162 9.40 5.94 -0.95
CA VAL A 162 9.96 6.18 -2.29
C VAL A 162 9.05 5.50 -3.30
N PRO A 163 8.25 6.26 -4.08
CA PRO A 163 7.28 5.69 -5.02
C PRO A 163 7.89 4.72 -6.03
N GLU A 164 9.13 4.96 -6.46
CA GLU A 164 9.84 4.15 -7.45
C GLU A 164 10.27 2.78 -6.91
N LEU A 165 10.41 2.63 -5.60
CA LEU A 165 10.76 1.37 -4.95
C LEU A 165 9.53 0.51 -4.61
N GLY A 166 8.33 1.02 -4.89
CA GLY A 166 7.09 0.32 -4.63
C GLY A 166 6.73 0.22 -3.15
N VAL A 167 5.75 -0.62 -2.83
CA VAL A 167 5.31 -0.90 -1.45
C VAL A 167 6.32 -1.86 -0.85
N ALA A 168 7.28 -1.32 -0.13
CA ALA A 168 8.55 -1.98 0.17
C ALA A 168 8.59 -2.82 1.45
N ASP A 169 7.46 -3.14 2.06
CA ASP A 169 7.44 -4.03 3.22
C ASP A 169 7.07 -5.45 2.81
N GLY A 170 7.97 -6.40 3.09
CA GLY A 170 7.72 -7.80 2.81
C GLY A 170 8.57 -8.37 1.67
N PHE A 171 7.98 -9.28 0.89
CA PHE A 171 8.64 -9.92 -0.23
C PHE A 171 7.69 -9.99 -1.43
N ASP A 172 8.26 -9.95 -2.62
CA ASP A 172 7.57 -10.14 -3.88
C ASP A 172 8.32 -11.18 -4.72
N PHE A 173 7.58 -12.13 -5.33
CA PHE A 173 8.17 -13.14 -6.19
C PHE A 173 7.16 -13.66 -7.22
N TYR A 174 7.66 -14.27 -8.28
CA TYR A 174 6.87 -14.83 -9.34
C TYR A 174 6.78 -16.35 -9.25
N LEU A 175 5.55 -16.88 -9.21
CA LEU A 175 5.29 -18.30 -9.38
C LEU A 175 5.05 -18.59 -10.86
N GLN A 176 5.91 -19.41 -11.48
CA GLN A 176 5.84 -19.71 -12.91
C GLN A 176 5.61 -21.21 -13.15
N ASP A 177 4.69 -21.53 -14.04
CA ASP A 177 4.57 -22.91 -14.58
C ASP A 177 5.63 -23.15 -15.66
N ARG A 178 6.69 -23.86 -15.29
CA ARG A 178 7.74 -24.29 -16.25
C ARG A 178 7.47 -25.69 -16.80
N SER A 179 6.47 -26.38 -16.29
CA SER A 179 6.13 -27.76 -16.67
C SER A 179 5.12 -27.82 -17.84
N GLY A 180 4.47 -26.70 -18.17
CA GLY A 180 3.46 -26.63 -19.22
C GLY A 180 2.16 -27.36 -18.87
N ARG A 181 1.88 -27.58 -17.58
CA ARG A 181 0.65 -28.26 -17.11
C ARG A 181 -0.59 -27.39 -17.21
N GLY A 182 -0.42 -26.12 -17.54
CA GLY A 182 -1.50 -25.19 -17.79
C GLY A 182 -1.94 -24.39 -16.57
N HIS A 183 -2.85 -23.45 -16.86
CA HIS A 183 -3.30 -22.43 -15.90
C HIS A 183 -3.95 -23.02 -14.65
N ASP A 184 -4.84 -24.01 -14.80
CA ASP A 184 -5.57 -24.61 -13.67
C ASP A 184 -4.62 -25.26 -12.67
N ASN A 185 -3.57 -25.93 -13.17
CA ASN A 185 -2.55 -26.52 -12.30
C ASN A 185 -1.75 -25.43 -11.56
N LEU A 186 -1.39 -24.33 -12.25
CA LEU A 186 -0.72 -23.19 -11.62
C LEU A 186 -1.57 -22.59 -10.50
N MET A 187 -2.87 -22.39 -10.73
CA MET A 187 -3.81 -21.87 -9.72
C MET A 187 -3.95 -22.81 -8.52
N GLN A 188 -3.98 -24.12 -8.76
CA GLN A 188 -4.01 -25.12 -7.68
C GLN A 188 -2.73 -25.05 -6.81
N VAL A 189 -1.56 -25.00 -7.43
CA VAL A 189 -0.27 -24.90 -6.72
C VAL A 189 -0.17 -23.56 -5.97
N MET A 190 -0.61 -22.47 -6.59
CA MET A 190 -0.70 -21.16 -5.95
C MET A 190 -1.56 -21.21 -4.68
N GLY A 191 -2.74 -21.84 -4.77
CA GLY A 191 -3.63 -22.00 -3.63
C GLY A 191 -2.99 -22.79 -2.48
N GLN A 192 -2.29 -23.88 -2.78
CA GLN A 192 -1.55 -24.67 -1.80
C GLN A 192 -0.41 -23.86 -1.15
N PHE A 193 0.34 -23.11 -1.97
CA PHE A 193 1.38 -22.23 -1.48
C PHE A 193 0.84 -21.15 -0.55
N LEU A 194 -0.23 -20.45 -0.94
CA LEU A 194 -0.85 -19.41 -0.12
C LEU A 194 -1.40 -19.97 1.20
N ALA A 195 -2.00 -21.16 1.17
CA ALA A 195 -2.47 -21.81 2.40
C ALA A 195 -1.31 -22.13 3.35
N ALA A 196 -0.21 -22.67 2.85
CA ALA A 196 0.98 -22.97 3.64
C ALA A 196 1.65 -21.71 4.17
N ALA A 197 1.79 -20.67 3.34
CA ALA A 197 2.43 -19.41 3.71
C ALA A 197 1.62 -18.64 4.77
N ASN A 198 0.30 -18.59 4.66
CA ASN A 198 -0.56 -17.93 5.66
C ASN A 198 -0.69 -18.74 6.96
N ALA A 199 -0.31 -20.02 6.98
CA ALA A 199 -0.22 -20.83 8.20
C ALA A 199 1.09 -20.62 8.98
N ASP A 200 2.13 -20.02 8.37
CA ASP A 200 3.41 -19.73 9.01
C ASP A 200 3.30 -18.45 9.85
N PRO A 201 3.52 -18.51 11.20
CA PRO A 201 3.38 -17.33 12.07
C PRO A 201 4.39 -16.22 11.80
N ARG A 202 5.46 -16.49 11.03
CA ARG A 202 6.47 -15.50 10.63
C ARG A 202 6.03 -14.65 9.44
N LEU A 203 5.00 -15.09 8.70
CA LEU A 203 4.47 -14.43 7.52
C LEU A 203 3.10 -13.85 7.83
N GLN A 204 2.84 -12.67 7.28
CA GLN A 204 1.55 -12.00 7.44
C GLN A 204 1.05 -11.50 6.08
N GLN A 205 -0.27 -11.64 5.86
CA GLN A 205 -0.94 -11.10 4.69
C GLN A 205 -0.36 -11.56 3.33
N VAL A 206 0.09 -12.81 3.25
CA VAL A 206 0.59 -13.37 1.98
C VAL A 206 -0.58 -13.53 1.02
N ARG A 207 -0.48 -12.88 -0.14
CA ARG A 207 -1.53 -12.87 -1.17
C ARG A 207 -0.93 -12.83 -2.56
N HIS A 208 -1.70 -13.23 -3.57
CA HIS A 208 -1.31 -12.97 -4.95
C HIS A 208 -1.72 -11.54 -5.36
N ASN A 209 -0.93 -10.91 -6.21
CA ASN A 209 -1.19 -9.57 -6.75
C ASN A 209 -1.88 -9.59 -8.12
N GLY A 210 -2.16 -10.77 -8.69
CA GLY A 210 -2.83 -10.92 -9.97
C GLY A 210 -4.32 -10.64 -9.89
N MET A 211 -4.91 -10.37 -11.05
CA MET A 211 -6.38 -10.31 -11.18
C MET A 211 -6.96 -11.73 -11.10
N ALA A 212 -8.14 -11.85 -10.50
CA ALA A 212 -8.89 -13.10 -10.53
C ALA A 212 -9.31 -13.43 -11.97
N ASP A 213 -9.37 -14.73 -12.27
CA ASP A 213 -9.89 -15.20 -13.55
C ASP A 213 -11.30 -14.67 -13.76
N SER A 214 -11.55 -14.13 -14.93
CA SER A 214 -12.87 -13.62 -15.31
C SER A 214 -13.44 -14.40 -16.48
N PRO A 215 -14.75 -14.69 -16.49
CA PRO A 215 -15.38 -15.31 -17.64
C PRO A 215 -15.25 -14.40 -18.87
N MET A 216 -14.78 -14.96 -19.95
CA MET A 216 -14.71 -14.27 -21.25
C MET A 216 -15.69 -14.90 -22.21
N LEU A 217 -16.33 -14.06 -23.04
CA LEU A 217 -17.12 -14.51 -24.16
C LEU A 217 -16.23 -14.59 -25.39
N GLN A 218 -16.11 -15.79 -25.95
CA GLN A 218 -15.44 -15.98 -27.24
C GLN A 218 -16.46 -15.84 -28.35
N VAL A 219 -16.28 -14.87 -29.24
CA VAL A 219 -17.11 -14.72 -30.43
C VAL A 219 -16.51 -15.55 -31.54
N ASN A 220 -17.22 -16.60 -31.95
CA ASN A 220 -16.84 -17.39 -33.12
C ASN A 220 -17.67 -16.94 -34.34
N ILE A 221 -17.00 -16.39 -35.32
CA ILE A 221 -17.63 -15.88 -36.54
C ILE A 221 -17.61 -17.00 -37.58
N ASP A 222 -18.78 -17.33 -38.13
CA ASP A 222 -18.92 -18.22 -39.28
C ASP A 222 -18.70 -17.41 -40.56
N TYR A 223 -17.46 -17.35 -41.00
CA TYR A 223 -17.07 -16.56 -42.18
C TYR A 223 -17.67 -17.12 -43.50
N ASP A 224 -17.90 -18.39 -43.60
CA ASP A 224 -18.48 -19.00 -44.79
C ASP A 224 -19.96 -18.62 -44.95
N LYS A 225 -20.71 -18.62 -43.85
CA LYS A 225 -22.05 -18.13 -43.84
C LYS A 225 -22.16 -16.66 -44.06
N ALA A 226 -21.24 -15.85 -43.47
CA ALA A 226 -21.18 -14.41 -43.67
C ALA A 226 -20.98 -14.07 -45.14
N ARG A 227 -20.05 -14.72 -45.81
CA ARG A 227 -19.78 -14.54 -47.25
C ARG A 227 -20.96 -14.96 -48.13
N ALA A 228 -21.63 -16.09 -47.79
CA ALA A 228 -22.81 -16.51 -48.49
C ALA A 228 -23.97 -15.52 -48.39
N LEU A 229 -24.02 -14.74 -47.30
CA LEU A 229 -25.01 -13.68 -47.07
C LEU A 229 -24.55 -12.31 -47.62
N GLY A 230 -23.35 -12.21 -48.25
CA GLY A 230 -22.82 -10.97 -48.77
C GLY A 230 -22.28 -10.00 -47.71
N VAL A 231 -22.03 -10.49 -46.47
CA VAL A 231 -21.47 -9.70 -45.37
C VAL A 231 -19.95 -9.81 -45.42
N SER A 232 -19.25 -8.68 -45.51
CA SER A 232 -17.79 -8.65 -45.51
C SER A 232 -17.23 -8.71 -44.06
N ASP A 233 -16.01 -9.20 -43.94
CA ASP A 233 -15.29 -9.28 -42.67
C ASP A 233 -15.17 -7.89 -42.02
N ASN A 234 -14.95 -6.83 -42.84
CA ASN A 234 -14.89 -5.45 -42.33
C ASN A 234 -16.23 -4.99 -41.72
N MET A 235 -17.36 -5.30 -42.35
CA MET A 235 -18.68 -4.96 -41.81
C MET A 235 -18.92 -5.62 -40.45
N ILE A 236 -18.50 -6.89 -40.28
CA ILE A 236 -18.61 -7.60 -39.02
C ILE A 236 -17.76 -6.92 -37.97
N ASN A 237 -16.48 -6.66 -38.29
CA ASN A 237 -15.53 -6.04 -37.36
C ASN A 237 -15.98 -4.61 -36.95
N ASP A 238 -16.42 -3.79 -37.89
CA ASP A 238 -16.90 -2.43 -37.63
C ASP A 238 -18.16 -2.46 -36.74
N THR A 239 -19.08 -3.39 -37.00
CA THR A 239 -20.28 -3.57 -36.18
C THR A 239 -19.94 -3.99 -34.77
N LEU A 240 -19.04 -4.98 -34.60
CA LEU A 240 -18.60 -5.46 -33.29
C LEU A 240 -17.84 -4.36 -32.52
N ASN A 241 -16.94 -3.63 -33.20
CA ASN A 241 -16.23 -2.51 -32.61
C ASN A 241 -17.19 -1.41 -32.15
N SER A 242 -18.20 -1.06 -32.96
CA SER A 242 -19.18 -0.02 -32.59
C SER A 242 -20.10 -0.46 -31.48
N ALA A 243 -20.56 -1.72 -31.49
CA ALA A 243 -21.52 -2.24 -30.54
C ALA A 243 -20.91 -2.61 -29.17
N ILE A 244 -19.69 -3.16 -29.16
CA ILE A 244 -19.04 -3.68 -27.96
C ILE A 244 -17.83 -2.84 -27.55
N GLY A 245 -16.99 -2.42 -28.50
CA GLY A 245 -15.76 -1.68 -28.26
C GLY A 245 -15.95 -0.15 -28.13
N SER A 246 -17.11 0.34 -28.49
CA SER A 246 -17.44 1.75 -28.74
C SER A 246 -16.63 2.39 -29.87
N SER A 247 -17.25 3.26 -30.65
CA SER A 247 -16.60 4.02 -31.71
C SER A 247 -16.58 5.49 -31.33
N TYR A 248 -15.38 6.08 -31.33
CA TYR A 248 -15.26 7.52 -31.09
C TYR A 248 -15.88 8.29 -32.26
N VAL A 249 -16.86 9.12 -31.94
CA VAL A 249 -17.56 9.94 -32.95
C VAL A 249 -17.08 11.39 -32.85
N ASN A 250 -17.14 11.99 -31.65
CA ASN A 250 -16.69 13.36 -31.42
C ASN A 250 -16.66 13.66 -29.91
N ASP A 251 -15.96 14.74 -29.56
CA ASP A 251 -16.00 15.29 -28.20
C ASP A 251 -17.22 16.20 -28.03
N PHE A 252 -17.78 16.22 -26.83
CA PHE A 252 -18.87 17.14 -26.49
C PHE A 252 -18.68 17.77 -25.10
N MET A 253 -19.23 18.95 -24.91
CA MET A 253 -19.18 19.65 -23.61
C MET A 253 -20.37 19.24 -22.76
N ASP A 254 -20.09 18.70 -21.59
CA ASP A 254 -21.08 18.37 -20.56
C ASP A 254 -20.67 18.96 -19.22
N GLN A 255 -21.51 19.84 -18.68
CA GLN A 255 -21.26 20.53 -17.39
C GLN A 255 -19.88 21.19 -17.30
N GLY A 256 -19.42 21.82 -18.38
CA GLY A 256 -18.12 22.51 -18.47
C GLY A 256 -16.90 21.57 -18.57
N LYS A 257 -17.12 20.29 -18.78
CA LYS A 257 -16.06 19.29 -19.01
C LYS A 257 -16.17 18.70 -20.41
N LEU A 258 -15.04 18.56 -21.08
CA LEU A 258 -14.96 17.86 -22.35
C LEU A 258 -15.08 16.35 -22.08
N LYS A 259 -16.10 15.73 -22.67
CA LYS A 259 -16.33 14.27 -22.62
C LYS A 259 -16.23 13.68 -24.02
N LYS A 260 -15.77 12.42 -24.07
CA LYS A 260 -15.66 11.61 -25.30
C LYS A 260 -16.77 10.61 -25.38
#